data_fce4793f7af94ce27fbab0f62ce7acea
#
_entry.id   fce4793f7af94ce27fbab0f62ce7acea
#
_cell.length_a   1.000
_cell.length_b   1.000
_cell.length_c   1.000
_cell.angle_alpha   90.00
_cell.angle_beta   90.00
_cell.angle_gamma   90.00
#
_symmetry.space_group_name_H-M   'P 1'
#
loop_
_entity.id
_entity.type
_entity.pdbx_description
1 polymer ?
#
loop_
_entity_poly.entity_id
_entity_poly.type
_entity_poly.pdbx_seq_one_letter_code
_entity_poly.pdbx_strand_id
1 'polypeptide(L)'
;LHLCDRRQRQMCIRDRSDEIYSELTYLEKHVTIASLPGMWERTIVINGFSKSHAMTGWRLGYACGPRVIIEQMLKIHQFAIMCAPSTSQYAGVEALKNGDEDVAQMREEYNGRRRYLLHRFKEMGLSCFEPFGAFYVFPCISEFGMTSEQFATELLNTEKLAVVPGTAFGDCGEGFIRISYAYSLENLKEAMNRMEAFITGLRKQGEKQA
;
A
#
# COMPACT_ATOMS: atom_id res chain seq x y z
N LEU A 1 -14.83 -1.20 30.81
CA LEU A 1 -14.01 0.01 30.71
C LEU A 1 -14.93 1.22 30.72
N HIS A 2 -14.86 2.04 31.77
CA HIS A 2 -15.70 3.21 31.95
C HIS A 2 -15.58 4.20 30.81
N LEU A 3 -16.72 4.78 30.40
CA LEU A 3 -16.78 5.84 29.38
C LEU A 3 -15.85 7.02 29.68
N CYS A 4 -15.59 7.31 30.96
CA CYS A 4 -14.64 8.33 31.40
C CYS A 4 -13.19 8.00 31.04
N ASP A 5 -12.77 6.73 31.14
CA ASP A 5 -11.41 6.30 30.78
C ASP A 5 -11.15 6.43 29.27
N ARG A 6 -12.16 6.26 28.42
CA ARG A 6 -12.04 6.51 26.97
C ARG A 6 -11.86 7.99 26.66
N ARG A 7 -12.61 8.88 27.31
CA ARG A 7 -12.48 10.34 27.09
C ARG A 7 -11.13 10.85 27.62
N GLN A 8 -10.68 10.39 28.78
CA GLN A 8 -9.39 10.76 29.35
C GLN A 8 -8.22 10.25 28.51
N ARG A 9 -8.30 9.03 27.97
CA ARG A 9 -7.32 8.53 27.01
C ARG A 9 -7.34 9.32 25.71
N GLN A 10 -8.49 9.73 25.21
CA GLN A 10 -8.59 10.55 24.00
C GLN A 10 -7.93 11.93 24.16
N MET A 11 -7.95 12.53 25.35
CA MET A 11 -7.28 13.81 25.61
C MET A 11 -5.76 13.73 25.57
N CYS A 12 -5.16 12.56 25.83
CA CYS A 12 -3.72 12.32 25.84
C CYS A 12 -3.21 11.62 24.58
N ILE A 13 -4.10 11.20 23.66
CA ILE A 13 -3.73 10.52 22.42
C ILE A 13 -3.07 11.51 21.49
N ARG A 14 -1.93 11.09 20.94
CA ARG A 14 -1.30 11.70 19.75
C ARG A 14 -1.45 10.73 18.60
N ASP A 15 -1.92 11.24 17.49
CA ASP A 15 -2.13 10.44 16.28
C ASP A 15 -0.93 10.59 15.36
N ARG A 16 -0.49 9.50 14.76
CA ARG A 16 0.47 9.50 13.66
C ARG A 16 -0.24 8.96 12.42
N SER A 17 -0.38 9.78 11.41
CA SER A 17 -0.98 9.42 10.13
C SER A 17 0.11 9.18 9.11
N ASP A 18 0.23 7.95 8.63
CA ASP A 18 1.10 7.61 7.50
C ASP A 18 0.31 7.83 6.22
N GLU A 19 0.65 8.90 5.50
CA GLU A 19 -0.05 9.36 4.30
C GLU A 19 0.80 9.19 3.02
N ILE A 20 1.75 8.25 3.04
CA ILE A 20 2.69 8.03 1.92
C ILE A 20 1.99 7.71 0.59
N TYR A 21 0.75 7.26 0.61
CA TYR A 21 -0.08 6.96 -0.56
C TYR A 21 -1.15 8.01 -0.86
N SER A 22 -1.15 9.16 -0.20
CA SER A 22 -2.19 10.20 -0.35
C SER A 22 -2.44 10.62 -1.81
N GLU A 23 -1.40 10.71 -2.63
CA GLU A 23 -1.50 11.09 -4.04
C GLU A 23 -1.91 9.92 -4.96
N LEU A 24 -1.81 8.68 -4.47
CA LEU A 24 -2.17 7.48 -5.23
C LEU A 24 -3.55 6.97 -4.81
N THR A 25 -4.56 7.80 -4.94
CA THR A 25 -5.98 7.48 -4.73
C THR A 25 -6.73 7.60 -6.06
N TYR A 26 -7.68 6.71 -6.31
CA TYR A 26 -8.30 6.52 -7.64
C TYR A 26 -9.76 6.93 -7.72
N LEU A 27 -10.52 6.72 -6.66
CA LEU A 27 -11.96 6.95 -6.63
C LEU A 27 -12.31 8.26 -5.91
N GLU A 28 -11.63 8.53 -4.82
CA GLU A 28 -11.85 9.72 -4.00
C GLU A 28 -10.52 10.39 -3.67
N LYS A 29 -10.57 11.70 -3.47
CA LYS A 29 -9.39 12.45 -3.03
C LYS A 29 -9.11 12.13 -1.56
N HIS A 30 -7.84 11.88 -1.23
CA HIS A 30 -7.42 11.69 0.15
C HIS A 30 -7.76 12.91 1.01
N VAL A 31 -8.27 12.63 2.20
CA VAL A 31 -8.50 13.65 3.24
C VAL A 31 -7.57 13.35 4.39
N THR A 32 -6.61 14.24 4.63
CA THR A 32 -5.70 14.08 5.76
C THR A 32 -6.46 14.21 7.08
N ILE A 33 -6.15 13.33 8.02
CA ILE A 33 -6.75 13.35 9.36
C ILE A 33 -6.47 14.67 10.08
N ALA A 34 -5.33 15.28 9.82
CA ALA A 34 -4.94 16.56 10.39
C ALA A 34 -5.84 17.75 9.97
N SER A 35 -6.60 17.61 8.87
CA SER A 35 -7.55 18.64 8.41
C SER A 35 -8.89 18.59 9.12
N LEU A 36 -9.18 17.54 9.87
CA LEU A 36 -10.44 17.42 10.61
C LEU A 36 -10.44 18.33 11.85
N PRO A 37 -11.60 18.86 12.26
CA PRO A 37 -11.70 19.74 13.43
C PRO A 37 -11.08 19.16 14.68
N GLY A 38 -10.15 19.88 15.31
CA GLY A 38 -9.48 19.49 16.55
C GLY A 38 -8.42 18.38 16.39
N MET A 39 -8.06 18.02 15.15
CA MET A 39 -7.07 16.97 14.92
C MET A 39 -5.66 17.50 14.68
N TRP A 40 -5.51 18.73 14.18
CA TRP A 40 -4.19 19.30 13.90
C TRP A 40 -3.26 19.32 15.13
N GLU A 41 -3.79 19.72 16.28
CA GLU A 41 -3.02 19.89 17.51
C GLU A 41 -2.52 18.56 18.11
N ARG A 42 -3.01 17.45 17.59
CA ARG A 42 -2.70 16.10 18.09
C ARG A 42 -2.15 15.16 17.04
N THR A 43 -2.10 15.55 15.78
CA THR A 43 -1.69 14.68 14.67
C THR A 43 -0.28 15.03 14.17
N ILE A 44 0.50 13.99 13.92
CA ILE A 44 1.73 14.05 13.14
C ILE A 44 1.48 13.33 11.83
N VAL A 45 1.49 14.08 10.73
CA VAL A 45 1.42 13.53 9.38
C VAL A 45 2.83 13.11 8.95
N ILE A 46 2.96 11.89 8.49
CA ILE A 46 4.17 11.33 7.88
C ILE A 46 3.89 11.15 6.40
N ASN A 47 4.71 11.75 5.55
CA ASN A 47 4.56 11.61 4.11
C ASN A 47 5.95 11.69 3.43
N GLY A 48 6.00 11.58 2.11
CA GLY A 48 7.25 11.64 1.37
C GLY A 48 7.05 11.42 -0.13
N PHE A 49 8.16 11.41 -0.84
CA PHE A 49 8.21 11.38 -2.30
C PHE A 49 8.35 9.97 -2.87
N SER A 50 8.57 8.97 -2.01
CA SER A 50 8.89 7.60 -2.43
C SER A 50 7.85 6.97 -3.36
N LYS A 51 6.56 7.28 -3.15
CA LYS A 51 5.45 6.67 -3.88
C LYS A 51 4.83 7.63 -4.89
N SER A 52 4.47 8.82 -4.45
CA SER A 52 3.85 9.84 -5.29
C SER A 52 4.74 10.29 -6.45
N HIS A 53 6.03 10.38 -6.24
CA HIS A 53 7.01 10.87 -7.24
C HIS A 53 8.00 9.79 -7.70
N ALA A 54 7.70 8.50 -7.44
CA ALA A 54 8.58 7.37 -7.77
C ALA A 54 10.03 7.51 -7.24
N MET A 55 10.22 8.25 -6.14
CA MET A 55 11.53 8.60 -5.56
C MET A 55 11.95 7.64 -4.43
N THR A 56 11.68 6.35 -4.56
CA THR A 56 11.96 5.35 -3.52
C THR A 56 13.43 5.30 -3.13
N GLY A 57 14.34 5.35 -4.12
CA GLY A 57 15.79 5.31 -3.92
C GLY A 57 16.38 6.62 -3.37
N TRP A 58 15.69 7.72 -3.46
CA TRP A 58 16.13 9.04 -2.99
C TRP A 58 16.10 9.20 -1.46
N ARG A 59 15.39 8.31 -0.77
CA ARG A 59 15.30 8.28 0.70
C ARG A 59 14.86 9.61 1.31
N LEU A 60 13.83 10.24 0.76
CA LEU A 60 13.31 11.53 1.20
C LEU A 60 11.85 11.43 1.64
N GLY A 61 11.59 11.92 2.84
CA GLY A 61 10.25 12.07 3.41
C GLY A 61 10.20 13.26 4.34
N TYR A 62 9.03 13.55 4.87
CA TYR A 62 8.82 14.67 5.80
C TYR A 62 7.74 14.33 6.83
N ALA A 63 7.78 15.06 7.93
CA ALA A 63 6.79 15.02 8.99
C ALA A 63 6.23 16.43 9.24
N CYS A 64 4.91 16.53 9.34
CA CYS A 64 4.23 17.78 9.67
C CYS A 64 3.38 17.57 10.93
N GLY A 65 3.39 18.55 11.84
CA GLY A 65 2.60 18.45 13.06
C GLY A 65 2.88 19.60 14.05
N PRO A 66 2.36 19.51 15.28
CA PRO A 66 2.57 20.52 16.29
C PRO A 66 4.04 20.80 16.55
N ARG A 67 4.40 22.08 16.56
CA ARG A 67 5.80 22.54 16.69
C ARG A 67 6.54 21.92 17.87
N VAL A 68 5.89 21.83 19.02
CA VAL A 68 6.46 21.25 20.24
C VAL A 68 6.92 19.80 20.07
N ILE A 69 6.27 19.03 19.20
CA ILE A 69 6.62 17.63 18.89
C ILE A 69 7.71 17.60 17.83
N ILE A 70 7.53 18.35 16.74
CA ILE A 70 8.49 18.38 15.63
C ILE A 70 9.87 18.86 16.11
N GLU A 71 9.97 19.83 17.02
CA GLU A 71 11.24 20.28 17.59
C GLU A 71 11.96 19.15 18.37
N GLN A 72 11.24 18.26 19.04
CA GLN A 72 11.86 17.13 19.71
C GLN A 72 12.27 16.02 18.72
N MET A 73 11.44 15.77 17.72
CA MET A 73 11.79 14.84 16.63
C MET A 73 13.04 15.30 15.89
N LEU A 74 13.17 16.61 15.64
CA LEU A 74 14.35 17.20 14.99
C LEU A 74 15.63 16.95 15.78
N LYS A 75 15.60 17.08 17.12
CA LYS A 75 16.78 16.81 17.98
C LYS A 75 17.25 15.37 17.82
N ILE A 76 16.30 14.40 17.85
CA ILE A 76 16.63 12.98 17.68
C ILE A 76 17.16 12.72 16.27
N HIS A 77 16.51 13.29 15.26
CA HIS A 77 16.89 13.15 13.86
C HIS A 77 18.30 13.69 13.59
N GLN A 78 18.61 14.87 14.10
CA GLN A 78 19.96 15.46 13.97
C GLN A 78 21.03 14.58 14.61
N PHE A 79 20.73 13.96 15.75
CA PHE A 79 21.68 13.09 16.43
C PHE A 79 21.87 11.74 15.70
N ALA A 80 20.81 11.20 15.13
CA ALA A 80 20.82 9.88 14.48
C ALA A 80 21.37 9.91 13.05
N ILE A 81 20.99 10.90 12.24
CA ILE A 81 21.23 10.92 10.78
C ILE A 81 21.75 12.28 10.31
N MET A 82 21.56 13.34 11.09
CA MET A 82 21.86 14.74 10.79
C MET A 82 20.85 15.36 9.81
N CYS A 83 20.80 14.92 8.56
CA CYS A 83 19.81 15.36 7.55
C CYS A 83 19.68 14.34 6.41
N ALA A 84 18.64 14.49 5.61
CA ALA A 84 18.53 13.77 4.35
C ALA A 84 19.63 14.23 3.35
N PRO A 85 20.04 13.40 2.38
CA PRO A 85 21.03 13.79 1.37
C PRO A 85 20.65 15.09 0.66
N SER A 86 21.59 16.02 0.50
CA SER A 86 21.33 17.34 -0.10
C SER A 86 20.77 17.23 -1.52
N THR A 87 21.28 16.30 -2.31
CA THR A 87 20.75 16.02 -3.67
C THR A 87 19.29 15.64 -3.65
N SER A 88 18.86 14.80 -2.68
CA SER A 88 17.47 14.42 -2.50
C SER A 88 16.59 15.59 -2.09
N GLN A 89 17.12 16.50 -1.27
CA GLN A 89 16.38 17.70 -0.86
C GLN A 89 16.13 18.63 -2.06
N TYR A 90 17.12 18.86 -2.92
CA TYR A 90 16.94 19.65 -4.15
C TYR A 90 15.96 18.98 -5.11
N ALA A 91 16.06 17.66 -5.28
CA ALA A 91 15.09 16.89 -6.07
C ALA A 91 13.67 16.99 -5.50
N GLY A 92 13.52 16.97 -4.17
CA GLY A 92 12.23 17.16 -3.51
C GLY A 92 11.64 18.56 -3.72
N VAL A 93 12.48 19.60 -3.76
CA VAL A 93 12.02 20.96 -4.09
C VAL A 93 11.51 21.02 -5.53
N GLU A 94 12.20 20.39 -6.47
CA GLU A 94 11.78 20.33 -7.88
C GLU A 94 10.47 19.53 -8.03
N ALA A 95 10.39 18.37 -7.37
CA ALA A 95 9.19 17.53 -7.36
C ALA A 95 7.94 18.30 -6.88
N LEU A 96 8.07 19.11 -5.82
CA LEU A 96 6.97 19.92 -5.29
C LEU A 96 6.61 21.11 -6.19
N LYS A 97 7.54 21.61 -6.99
CA LYS A 97 7.28 22.77 -7.85
C LYS A 97 6.70 22.38 -9.21
N ASN A 98 7.14 21.28 -9.75
CA ASN A 98 6.90 20.95 -11.18
C ASN A 98 6.44 19.50 -11.40
N GLY A 99 6.27 18.66 -10.34
CA GLY A 99 5.99 17.23 -10.47
C GLY A 99 4.50 16.84 -10.52
N ASP A 100 3.57 17.78 -10.42
CA ASP A 100 2.13 17.47 -10.31
C ASP A 100 1.57 16.72 -11.52
N GLU A 101 2.02 17.08 -12.73
CA GLU A 101 1.60 16.43 -13.98
C GLU A 101 2.11 14.99 -14.04
N ASP A 102 3.37 14.75 -13.66
CA ASP A 102 3.98 13.42 -13.64
C ASP A 102 3.26 12.51 -12.62
N VAL A 103 2.91 13.06 -11.44
CA VAL A 103 2.13 12.34 -10.42
C VAL A 103 0.74 11.98 -10.95
N ALA A 104 0.07 12.91 -11.64
CA ALA A 104 -1.25 12.67 -12.20
C ALA A 104 -1.22 11.59 -13.30
N GLN A 105 -0.23 11.66 -14.19
CA GLN A 105 -0.04 10.66 -15.24
C GLN A 105 0.24 9.26 -14.64
N MET A 106 1.17 9.17 -13.70
CA MET A 106 1.52 7.92 -13.04
C MET A 106 0.32 7.32 -12.28
N ARG A 107 -0.47 8.16 -11.62
CA ARG A 107 -1.70 7.73 -10.94
C ARG A 107 -2.70 7.10 -11.92
N GLU A 108 -2.90 7.71 -13.10
CA GLU A 108 -3.81 7.13 -14.10
C GLU A 108 -3.29 5.82 -14.68
N GLU A 109 -1.99 5.70 -14.89
CA GLU A 109 -1.38 4.41 -15.29
C GLU A 109 -1.62 3.32 -14.25
N TYR A 110 -1.42 3.61 -12.97
CA TYR A 110 -1.73 2.66 -11.88
C TYR A 110 -3.21 2.32 -11.83
N ASN A 111 -4.09 3.29 -12.04
CA ASN A 111 -5.52 3.06 -12.10
C ASN A 111 -5.91 2.13 -13.27
N GLY A 112 -5.27 2.28 -14.42
CA GLY A 112 -5.42 1.38 -15.56
C GLY A 112 -5.01 -0.06 -15.22
N ARG A 113 -3.84 -0.23 -14.57
CA ARG A 113 -3.34 -1.55 -14.12
C ARG A 113 -4.25 -2.16 -13.05
N ARG A 114 -4.74 -1.36 -12.12
CA ARG A 114 -5.74 -1.77 -11.11
C ARG A 114 -6.98 -2.35 -11.76
N ARG A 115 -7.59 -1.61 -12.70
CA ARG A 115 -8.79 -2.05 -13.43
C ARG A 115 -8.55 -3.35 -14.20
N TYR A 116 -7.38 -3.46 -14.83
CA TYR A 116 -6.99 -4.69 -15.53
C TYR A 116 -6.94 -5.89 -14.58
N LEU A 117 -6.28 -5.78 -13.42
CA LEU A 117 -6.19 -6.89 -12.47
C LEU A 117 -7.55 -7.29 -11.91
N LEU A 118 -8.40 -6.32 -11.54
CA LEU A 118 -9.76 -6.60 -11.05
C LEU A 118 -10.61 -7.34 -12.10
N HIS A 119 -10.47 -6.95 -13.36
CA HIS A 119 -11.13 -7.64 -14.47
C HIS A 119 -10.63 -9.09 -14.59
N ARG A 120 -9.33 -9.31 -14.58
CA ARG A 120 -8.72 -10.65 -14.64
C ARG A 120 -9.15 -11.54 -13.46
N PHE A 121 -9.18 -11.01 -12.23
CA PHE A 121 -9.69 -11.77 -11.08
C PHE A 121 -11.15 -12.18 -11.27
N LYS A 122 -11.97 -11.28 -11.78
CA LYS A 122 -13.37 -11.59 -12.08
C LYS A 122 -13.49 -12.72 -13.13
N GLU A 123 -12.70 -12.69 -14.20
CA GLU A 123 -12.65 -13.76 -15.21
C GLU A 123 -12.22 -15.09 -14.59
N MET A 124 -11.23 -15.07 -13.70
CA MET A 124 -10.75 -16.24 -12.97
C MET A 124 -11.70 -16.70 -11.85
N GLY A 125 -12.79 -15.97 -11.56
CA GLY A 125 -13.72 -16.27 -10.47
C GLY A 125 -13.17 -15.98 -9.07
N LEU A 126 -12.07 -15.24 -8.95
CA LEU A 126 -11.51 -14.82 -7.67
C LEU A 126 -12.20 -13.56 -7.16
N SER A 127 -12.66 -13.58 -5.91
CA SER A 127 -13.13 -12.38 -5.26
C SER A 127 -11.94 -11.50 -4.84
N CYS A 128 -12.04 -10.20 -5.10
CA CYS A 128 -11.05 -9.24 -4.69
C CYS A 128 -11.75 -7.95 -4.28
N PHE A 129 -11.39 -7.42 -3.11
CA PHE A 129 -11.84 -6.09 -2.72
C PHE A 129 -11.26 -5.05 -3.68
N GLU A 130 -12.07 -4.10 -4.12
CA GLU A 130 -11.62 -3.02 -4.99
C GLU A 130 -10.78 -2.02 -4.19
N PRO A 131 -9.47 -1.87 -4.46
CA PRO A 131 -8.63 -0.92 -3.75
C PRO A 131 -8.90 0.52 -4.23
N PHE A 132 -9.05 1.45 -3.29
CA PHE A 132 -9.28 2.87 -3.58
C PHE A 132 -8.00 3.67 -3.73
N GLY A 133 -6.86 3.07 -3.36
CA GLY A 133 -5.55 3.71 -3.44
C GLY A 133 -4.39 2.72 -3.41
N ALA A 134 -3.18 3.24 -3.33
CA ALA A 134 -1.92 2.51 -3.40
C ALA A 134 -1.76 1.71 -4.72
N PHE A 135 -0.95 0.68 -4.73
CA PHE A 135 -0.73 -0.20 -5.89
C PHE A 135 -0.70 -1.68 -5.50
N TYR A 136 -1.63 -2.07 -4.63
CA TYR A 136 -1.78 -3.44 -4.15
C TYR A 136 -3.21 -3.93 -4.30
N VAL A 137 -3.36 -5.23 -4.56
CA VAL A 137 -4.63 -5.95 -4.53
C VAL A 137 -4.51 -7.16 -3.63
N PHE A 138 -5.64 -7.57 -3.03
CA PHE A 138 -5.74 -8.71 -2.13
C PHE A 138 -6.85 -9.67 -2.61
N PRO A 139 -6.59 -10.49 -3.64
CA PRO A 139 -7.54 -11.53 -4.03
C PRO A 139 -7.66 -12.60 -2.94
N CYS A 140 -8.88 -13.10 -2.75
CA CYS A 140 -9.20 -14.19 -1.85
C CYS A 140 -8.87 -15.54 -2.52
N ILE A 141 -8.20 -16.42 -1.76
CA ILE A 141 -7.80 -17.75 -2.21
C ILE A 141 -8.39 -18.87 -1.33
N SER A 142 -9.33 -18.52 -0.45
CA SER A 142 -9.91 -19.46 0.53
C SER A 142 -10.62 -20.66 -0.12
N GLU A 143 -11.11 -20.53 -1.35
CA GLU A 143 -11.77 -21.60 -2.08
C GLU A 143 -10.87 -22.83 -2.33
N PHE A 144 -9.54 -22.65 -2.32
CA PHE A 144 -8.60 -23.73 -2.61
C PHE A 144 -8.24 -24.59 -1.40
N GLY A 145 -8.73 -24.25 -0.20
CA GLY A 145 -8.46 -25.00 1.03
C GLY A 145 -6.99 -25.00 1.47
N MET A 146 -6.18 -24.12 0.89
CA MET A 146 -4.75 -23.94 1.21
C MET A 146 -4.58 -22.73 2.15
N THR A 147 -3.56 -22.78 3.00
CA THR A 147 -3.11 -21.58 3.69
C THR A 147 -2.51 -20.57 2.72
N SER A 148 -2.50 -19.29 3.08
CA SER A 148 -1.92 -18.22 2.27
C SER A 148 -0.44 -18.49 1.93
N GLU A 149 0.30 -19.08 2.88
CA GLU A 149 1.71 -19.44 2.70
C GLU A 149 1.88 -20.62 1.75
N GLN A 150 1.05 -21.68 1.89
CA GLN A 150 1.05 -22.83 0.99
C GLN A 150 0.77 -22.40 -0.44
N PHE A 151 -0.29 -21.60 -0.64
CA PHE A 151 -0.64 -21.10 -1.96
C PHE A 151 0.48 -20.27 -2.59
N ALA A 152 1.06 -19.34 -1.85
CA ALA A 152 2.15 -18.48 -2.35
C ALA A 152 3.39 -19.32 -2.71
N THR A 153 3.72 -20.32 -1.88
CA THR A 153 4.88 -21.20 -2.10
C THR A 153 4.69 -22.10 -3.31
N GLU A 154 3.52 -22.72 -3.46
CA GLU A 154 3.22 -23.58 -4.60
C GLU A 154 3.16 -22.79 -5.92
N LEU A 155 2.53 -21.61 -5.92
CA LEU A 155 2.50 -20.71 -7.06
C LEU A 155 3.92 -20.32 -7.51
N LEU A 156 4.80 -20.01 -6.55
CA LEU A 156 6.20 -19.71 -6.86
C LEU A 156 6.93 -20.91 -7.45
N ASN A 157 6.72 -22.11 -6.89
CA ASN A 157 7.42 -23.30 -7.32
C ASN A 157 6.97 -23.82 -8.69
N THR A 158 5.67 -23.73 -8.99
CA THR A 158 5.09 -24.26 -10.23
C THR A 158 5.15 -23.23 -11.36
N GLU A 159 4.64 -22.03 -11.13
CA GLU A 159 4.47 -21.03 -12.17
C GLU A 159 5.52 -19.90 -12.14
N LYS A 160 6.48 -19.97 -11.19
CA LYS A 160 7.53 -18.93 -11.01
C LYS A 160 6.95 -17.54 -10.80
N LEU A 161 5.79 -17.46 -10.14
CA LEU A 161 5.12 -16.21 -9.79
C LEU A 161 5.18 -15.98 -8.28
N ALA A 162 5.90 -14.95 -7.86
CA ALA A 162 6.03 -14.57 -6.46
C ALA A 162 4.89 -13.62 -6.05
N VAL A 163 4.21 -13.97 -4.97
CA VAL A 163 3.20 -13.14 -4.30
C VAL A 163 3.50 -13.12 -2.80
N VAL A 164 2.88 -12.21 -2.07
CA VAL A 164 3.07 -12.15 -0.61
C VAL A 164 1.86 -12.79 0.07
N PRO A 165 2.04 -13.79 0.96
CA PRO A 165 0.94 -14.36 1.71
C PRO A 165 0.29 -13.28 2.59
N GLY A 166 -1.04 -13.30 2.70
CA GLY A 166 -1.79 -12.27 3.44
C GLY A 166 -1.43 -12.23 4.92
N THR A 167 -1.06 -13.37 5.51
CA THR A 167 -0.61 -13.48 6.91
C THR A 167 0.61 -12.62 7.24
N ALA A 168 1.42 -12.22 6.25
CA ALA A 168 2.50 -11.24 6.43
C ALA A 168 1.99 -9.86 6.90
N PHE A 169 0.69 -9.60 6.82
CA PHE A 169 0.02 -8.35 7.22
C PHE A 169 -0.88 -8.51 8.45
N GLY A 170 -0.81 -9.64 9.11
CA GLY A 170 -1.57 -9.99 10.31
C GLY A 170 -2.48 -11.20 10.09
N ASP A 171 -2.98 -11.78 11.19
CA ASP A 171 -3.76 -13.02 11.18
C ASP A 171 -5.03 -12.93 10.33
N CYS A 172 -5.63 -11.72 10.25
CA CYS A 172 -6.81 -11.46 9.40
C CYS A 172 -6.52 -11.57 7.90
N GLY A 173 -5.26 -11.64 7.50
CA GLY A 173 -4.83 -11.84 6.12
C GLY A 173 -4.83 -13.29 5.65
N GLU A 174 -5.14 -14.26 6.54
CA GLU A 174 -5.27 -15.66 6.12
C GLU A 174 -6.41 -15.83 5.09
N GLY A 175 -6.15 -16.66 4.08
CA GLY A 175 -7.06 -16.83 2.95
C GLY A 175 -6.94 -15.76 1.85
N PHE A 176 -5.94 -14.88 1.95
CA PHE A 176 -5.64 -13.85 0.95
C PHE A 176 -4.17 -13.89 0.53
N ILE A 177 -3.89 -13.33 -0.65
CA ILE A 177 -2.52 -13.03 -1.10
C ILE A 177 -2.45 -11.57 -1.52
N ARG A 178 -1.29 -10.91 -1.30
CA ARG A 178 -1.05 -9.57 -1.80
C ARG A 178 -0.27 -9.59 -3.10
N ILE A 179 -0.77 -8.88 -4.09
CA ILE A 179 -0.11 -8.66 -5.38
C ILE A 179 0.16 -7.16 -5.55
N SER A 180 1.38 -6.80 -5.94
CA SER A 180 1.72 -5.43 -6.35
C SER A 180 1.50 -5.25 -7.84
N TYR A 181 0.89 -4.12 -8.24
CA TYR A 181 0.78 -3.75 -9.65
C TYR A 181 1.70 -2.58 -10.06
N ALA A 182 2.75 -2.35 -9.28
CA ALA A 182 3.83 -1.41 -9.62
C ALA A 182 4.82 -2.03 -10.63
N TYR A 183 4.30 -2.70 -11.66
CA TYR A 183 5.04 -3.34 -12.74
C TYR A 183 4.45 -2.90 -14.09
N SER A 184 5.17 -3.16 -15.20
CA SER A 184 4.63 -2.90 -16.54
C SER A 184 3.37 -3.72 -16.81
N LEU A 185 2.49 -3.23 -17.67
CA LEU A 185 1.27 -3.95 -18.02
C LEU A 185 1.57 -5.32 -18.67
N GLU A 186 2.68 -5.42 -19.40
CA GLU A 186 3.14 -6.67 -20.02
C GLU A 186 3.47 -7.72 -18.97
N ASN A 187 4.26 -7.33 -17.96
CA ASN A 187 4.59 -8.22 -16.84
C ASN A 187 3.36 -8.64 -16.05
N LEU A 188 2.40 -7.72 -15.88
CA LEU A 188 1.13 -8.02 -15.20
C LEU A 188 0.26 -8.99 -16.01
N LYS A 189 0.24 -8.86 -17.34
CA LYS A 189 -0.46 -9.82 -18.21
C LYS A 189 0.13 -11.22 -18.07
N GLU A 190 1.45 -11.33 -18.14
CA GLU A 190 2.15 -12.60 -17.96
C GLU A 190 1.88 -13.19 -16.57
N ALA A 191 1.97 -12.38 -15.51
CA ALA A 191 1.66 -12.79 -14.15
C ALA A 191 0.23 -13.33 -14.01
N MET A 192 -0.75 -12.68 -14.63
CA MET A 192 -2.13 -13.13 -14.58
C MET A 192 -2.38 -14.42 -15.38
N ASN A 193 -1.68 -14.62 -16.49
CA ASN A 193 -1.76 -15.88 -17.25
C ASN A 193 -1.20 -17.05 -16.43
N ARG A 194 -0.07 -16.87 -15.73
CA ARG A 194 0.49 -17.85 -14.82
C ARG A 194 -0.44 -18.15 -13.64
N MET A 195 -1.03 -17.11 -13.05
CA MET A 195 -2.03 -17.26 -11.99
C MET A 195 -3.22 -18.10 -12.46
N GLU A 196 -3.75 -17.80 -13.63
CA GLU A 196 -4.90 -18.52 -14.22
C GLU A 196 -4.56 -19.99 -14.48
N ALA A 197 -3.37 -20.28 -15.01
CA ALA A 197 -2.89 -21.66 -15.22
C ALA A 197 -2.84 -22.43 -13.91
N PHE A 198 -2.29 -21.85 -12.86
CA PHE A 198 -2.21 -22.43 -11.53
C PHE A 198 -3.58 -22.74 -10.94
N ILE A 199 -4.47 -21.75 -10.92
CA ILE A 199 -5.83 -21.88 -10.37
C ILE A 199 -6.62 -22.94 -11.13
N THR A 200 -6.51 -22.95 -12.46
CA THR A 200 -7.18 -23.96 -13.29
C THR A 200 -6.67 -25.38 -12.97
N GLY A 201 -5.36 -25.51 -12.70
CA GLY A 201 -4.76 -26.75 -12.25
C GLY A 201 -5.32 -27.23 -10.91
N LEU A 202 -5.42 -26.34 -9.93
CA LEU A 202 -5.99 -26.65 -8.61
C LEU A 202 -7.44 -27.10 -8.68
N ARG A 203 -8.29 -26.40 -9.45
CA ARG A 203 -9.72 -26.76 -9.62
C ARG A 203 -9.89 -28.14 -10.23
N LYS A 204 -9.10 -28.48 -11.27
CA LYS A 204 -9.10 -29.82 -11.88
C LYS A 204 -8.66 -30.93 -10.92
N GLN A 205 -7.77 -30.65 -9.99
CA GLN A 205 -7.34 -31.61 -8.97
C GLN A 205 -8.45 -31.82 -7.92
N GLY A 206 -9.13 -30.77 -7.49
CA GLY A 206 -10.26 -30.84 -6.58
C GLY A 206 -11.43 -31.66 -7.14
N GLU A 207 -11.77 -31.47 -8.43
CA GLU A 207 -12.82 -32.24 -9.11
C GLU A 207 -12.51 -33.76 -9.23
N LYS A 208 -11.25 -34.16 -9.22
CA LYS A 208 -10.86 -35.56 -9.28
C LYS A 208 -10.88 -36.26 -7.91
N GLN A 209 -10.94 -35.49 -6.82
CA GLN A 209 -10.93 -36.00 -5.45
C GLN A 209 -12.33 -36.00 -4.81
N ALA A 210 -13.30 -35.34 -5.43
CA ALA A 210 -14.71 -35.33 -5.04
C ALA A 210 -15.50 -36.42 -5.78
#